data_0636aea86acbf1b59f089abdbb5f1212
#
_entry.id   0636aea86acbf1b59f089abdbb5f1212
#
_cell.length_a   1.000
_cell.length_b   1.000
_cell.length_c   1.000
_cell.angle_alpha   90.00
_cell.angle_beta   90.00
_cell.angle_gamma   90.00
#
_symmetry.space_group_name_H-M   'P 1'
#
loop_
_entity.id
_entity.type
_entity.pdbx_description
1 polymer ?
#
loop_
_entity_poly.entity_id
_entity_poly.type
_entity_poly.pdbx_seq_one_letter_code
_entity_poly.pdbx_strand_id
1 'polypeptide(L)'
;MTWNRSCGQASAGALKVPGDGILYAPNAARWLLERAGPRLRRLHAEVSEVDGSRLRLADGRWLSAEALVLANGIHAGELCAELPIRPKKGHLLITDRYPGTLRHQLVELGYVSSAHASSGTSVAFNAQPRPTGQVFLGSSRQFDTLDPQVESPVLARMLRRALDYLPGLAGLNAIRAWTGFRAATPERPAAAWRAPGRSRVLWLAVGHEGPGREPPRGPARACSPPSYSAKRRRLDATPYLPQRFLS
;
A
#
# COMPACT_ATOMS: atom_id res chain seq x y z
N MET A 1 13.29 22.15 21.67
CA MET A 1 12.84 21.21 20.60
C MET A 1 11.42 21.59 20.22
N THR A 2 11.21 22.27 19.10
CA THR A 2 9.87 22.64 18.62
C THR A 2 9.29 21.49 17.78
N TRP A 3 8.69 20.54 18.42
CA TRP A 3 7.83 19.53 17.80
C TRP A 3 6.54 20.25 17.34
N ASN A 4 5.75 19.64 16.50
CA ASN A 4 4.50 20.20 15.99
C ASN A 4 3.77 20.99 17.08
N ARG A 5 3.70 22.33 16.96
CA ARG A 5 3.05 23.25 17.94
C ARG A 5 1.56 22.99 18.12
N SER A 6 0.98 22.15 17.26
CA SER A 6 -0.46 21.85 17.19
C SER A 6 -0.86 20.54 17.86
N CYS A 7 0.06 19.82 18.53
CA CYS A 7 -0.31 18.58 19.22
C CYS A 7 -1.20 18.88 20.43
N GLY A 8 -2.30 18.12 20.58
CA GLY A 8 -3.22 18.23 21.70
C GLY A 8 -2.56 17.90 23.04
N GLN A 9 -3.06 18.51 24.12
CA GLN A 9 -2.60 18.27 25.50
C GLN A 9 -2.85 16.82 25.97
N ALA A 10 -3.69 16.05 25.27
CA ALA A 10 -4.00 14.66 25.59
C ALA A 10 -2.88 13.65 25.24
N SER A 11 -1.83 14.09 24.55
CA SER A 11 -0.71 13.20 24.20
C SER A 11 0.27 13.11 25.37
N ALA A 12 0.34 11.96 26.05
CA ALA A 12 1.29 11.69 27.12
C ALA A 12 2.77 11.70 26.64
N GLY A 13 3.02 11.57 25.34
CA GLY A 13 4.34 11.59 24.75
C GLY A 13 4.34 11.14 23.30
N ALA A 14 5.53 11.13 22.70
CA ALA A 14 5.74 10.65 21.34
C ALA A 14 7.10 9.98 21.19
N LEU A 15 7.17 8.93 20.38
CA LEU A 15 8.41 8.30 19.95
C LEU A 15 8.84 8.90 18.61
N LYS A 16 10.04 9.46 18.55
CA LYS A 16 10.67 9.87 17.29
C LYS A 16 11.46 8.71 16.71
N VAL A 17 11.21 8.43 15.43
CA VAL A 17 11.97 7.45 14.64
C VAL A 17 12.86 8.22 13.66
N PRO A 18 14.15 8.46 13.99
CA PRO A 18 15.09 9.12 13.08
C PRO A 18 15.33 8.22 11.87
N GLY A 19 15.33 8.80 10.68
CA GLY A 19 15.57 8.04 9.46
C GLY A 19 14.32 7.44 8.82
N ASP A 20 13.16 7.53 9.48
CA ASP A 20 11.87 7.30 8.82
C ASP A 20 11.50 8.48 7.93
N GLY A 21 10.70 8.24 6.91
CA GLY A 21 10.39 9.26 5.92
C GLY A 21 9.07 9.02 5.19
N ILE A 22 8.69 10.02 4.39
CA ILE A 22 7.48 9.99 3.57
C ILE A 22 7.87 9.86 2.11
N LEU A 23 7.33 8.84 1.45
CA LEU A 23 7.44 8.67 0.01
C LEU A 23 6.12 9.07 -0.67
N TYR A 24 6.19 9.95 -1.67
CA TYR A 24 5.05 10.20 -2.54
C TYR A 24 5.05 9.17 -3.67
N ALA A 25 4.29 8.10 -3.47
CA ALA A 25 4.29 6.93 -4.34
C ALA A 25 4.06 7.23 -5.85
N PRO A 26 3.15 8.15 -6.26
CA PRO A 26 3.00 8.48 -7.68
C PRO A 26 4.28 9.02 -8.34
N ASN A 27 5.02 9.89 -7.65
CA ASN A 27 6.29 10.42 -8.17
C ASN A 27 7.37 9.35 -8.21
N ALA A 28 7.42 8.47 -7.21
CA ALA A 28 8.37 7.37 -7.19
C ALA A 28 8.13 6.39 -8.34
N ALA A 29 6.88 6.02 -8.60
CA ALA A 29 6.52 5.16 -9.74
C ALA A 29 6.90 5.82 -11.07
N ARG A 30 6.55 7.08 -11.26
CA ARG A 30 6.93 7.85 -12.45
C ARG A 30 8.44 7.91 -12.65
N TRP A 31 9.19 8.23 -11.59
CA TRP A 31 10.65 8.28 -11.64
C TRP A 31 11.27 6.92 -12.03
N LEU A 32 10.74 5.81 -11.51
CA LEU A 32 11.20 4.46 -11.88
C LEU A 32 10.95 4.17 -13.36
N LEU A 33 9.76 4.53 -13.87
CA LEU A 33 9.40 4.36 -15.28
C LEU A 33 10.33 5.18 -16.20
N GLU A 34 10.61 6.43 -15.84
CA GLU A 34 11.50 7.32 -16.58
C GLU A 34 12.94 6.77 -16.60
N ARG A 35 13.44 6.28 -15.45
CA ARG A 35 14.78 5.68 -15.36
C ARG A 35 14.92 4.36 -16.12
N ALA A 36 13.85 3.63 -16.31
CA ALA A 36 13.88 2.41 -17.14
C ALA A 36 14.13 2.74 -18.62
N GLY A 37 13.67 3.92 -19.08
CA GLY A 37 13.92 4.43 -20.41
C GLY A 37 13.53 3.45 -21.53
N PRO A 38 14.37 3.31 -22.59
CA PRO A 38 14.07 2.43 -23.73
C PRO A 38 13.93 0.94 -23.41
N ARG A 39 14.41 0.51 -22.23
CA ARG A 39 14.26 -0.88 -21.76
C ARG A 39 12.84 -1.20 -21.32
N LEU A 40 11.96 -0.20 -21.21
CA LEU A 40 10.57 -0.37 -20.78
C LEU A 40 9.62 -0.08 -21.95
N ARG A 41 8.79 -1.06 -22.27
CA ARG A 41 7.63 -0.87 -23.15
C ARG A 41 6.36 -0.88 -22.32
N ARG A 42 5.56 0.18 -22.39
CA ARG A 42 4.26 0.26 -21.72
C ARG A 42 3.15 -0.09 -22.71
N LEU A 43 2.24 -0.96 -22.29
CA LEU A 43 1.02 -1.27 -22.99
C LEU A 43 -0.16 -0.89 -22.10
N HIS A 44 -1.10 -0.11 -22.64
CA HIS A 44 -2.36 0.19 -21.97
C HIS A 44 -3.38 -0.86 -22.44
N ALA A 45 -3.46 -1.96 -21.72
CA ALA A 45 -4.29 -3.10 -22.05
C ALA A 45 -4.73 -3.85 -20.79
N GLU A 46 -5.86 -4.50 -20.84
CA GLU A 46 -6.36 -5.40 -19.81
C GLU A 46 -5.90 -6.82 -20.11
N VAL A 47 -5.46 -7.54 -19.07
CA VAL A 47 -5.10 -8.95 -19.13
C VAL A 47 -6.27 -9.78 -18.64
N SER A 48 -6.76 -10.69 -19.48
CA SER A 48 -7.91 -11.56 -19.19
C SER A 48 -7.49 -12.95 -18.71
N GLU A 49 -6.27 -13.40 -19.04
CA GLU A 49 -5.83 -14.76 -18.73
C GLU A 49 -4.31 -14.84 -18.63
N VAL A 50 -3.83 -15.75 -17.79
CA VAL A 50 -2.41 -16.13 -17.68
C VAL A 50 -2.29 -17.62 -17.84
N ASP A 51 -1.53 -18.05 -18.85
CA ASP A 51 -1.26 -19.45 -19.17
C ASP A 51 0.25 -19.68 -19.33
N GLY A 52 0.86 -20.31 -18.36
CA GLY A 52 2.30 -20.62 -18.37
C GLY A 52 3.16 -19.37 -18.47
N SER A 53 3.84 -19.20 -19.62
CA SER A 53 4.70 -18.06 -19.97
C SER A 53 3.99 -17.02 -20.84
N ARG A 54 2.68 -17.16 -21.02
CA ARG A 54 1.87 -16.32 -21.88
C ARG A 54 0.78 -15.60 -21.08
N LEU A 55 0.38 -14.45 -21.54
CA LEU A 55 -0.81 -13.75 -21.09
C LEU A 55 -1.68 -13.37 -22.28
N ARG A 56 -3.00 -13.41 -22.07
CA ARG A 56 -4.00 -13.00 -23.04
C ARG A 56 -4.52 -11.61 -22.67
N LEU A 57 -4.58 -10.75 -23.66
CA LEU A 57 -5.23 -9.45 -23.53
C LEU A 57 -6.72 -9.58 -23.78
N ALA A 58 -7.52 -8.64 -23.27
CA ALA A 58 -8.96 -8.61 -23.49
C ALA A 58 -9.34 -8.48 -24.98
N ASP A 59 -8.46 -7.92 -25.81
CA ASP A 59 -8.61 -7.86 -27.26
C ASP A 59 -8.27 -9.18 -28.00
N GLY A 60 -7.95 -10.24 -27.26
CA GLY A 60 -7.65 -11.58 -27.76
C GLY A 60 -6.18 -11.83 -28.11
N ARG A 61 -5.32 -10.83 -28.14
CA ARG A 61 -3.89 -10.99 -28.42
C ARG A 61 -3.18 -11.74 -27.31
N TRP A 62 -2.22 -12.55 -27.68
CA TRP A 62 -1.31 -13.25 -26.76
C TRP A 62 0.06 -12.57 -26.73
N LEU A 63 0.59 -12.42 -25.54
CA LEU A 63 1.98 -12.01 -25.30
C LEU A 63 2.71 -13.08 -24.56
N SER A 64 4.00 -13.28 -24.88
CA SER A 64 4.87 -14.25 -24.21
C SER A 64 6.06 -13.56 -23.58
N ALA A 65 6.53 -14.09 -22.45
CA ALA A 65 7.71 -13.57 -21.77
C ALA A 65 8.45 -14.72 -21.05
N GLU A 66 9.75 -14.54 -20.82
CA GLU A 66 10.56 -15.46 -20.01
C GLU A 66 10.17 -15.42 -18.53
N ALA A 67 9.61 -14.30 -18.08
CA ALA A 67 9.08 -14.13 -16.73
C ALA A 67 7.85 -13.22 -16.76
N LEU A 68 6.80 -13.59 -16.03
CA LEU A 68 5.60 -12.80 -15.81
C LEU A 68 5.54 -12.39 -14.34
N VAL A 69 5.14 -11.15 -14.06
CA VAL A 69 4.94 -10.67 -12.71
C VAL A 69 3.52 -10.13 -12.57
N LEU A 70 2.71 -10.74 -11.71
CA LEU A 70 1.41 -10.22 -11.34
C LEU A 70 1.59 -9.23 -10.19
N ALA A 71 1.32 -7.95 -10.46
CA ALA A 71 1.41 -6.84 -9.51
C ALA A 71 0.13 -5.97 -9.55
N ASN A 72 -1.00 -6.57 -9.92
CA ASN A 72 -2.28 -5.92 -10.20
C ASN A 72 -3.18 -5.75 -8.96
N GLY A 73 -2.61 -5.83 -7.75
CA GLY A 73 -3.27 -5.49 -6.49
C GLY A 73 -4.49 -6.36 -6.19
N ILE A 74 -5.66 -5.74 -5.96
CA ILE A 74 -6.89 -6.46 -5.59
C ILE A 74 -7.41 -7.40 -6.68
N HIS A 75 -7.02 -7.18 -7.93
CA HIS A 75 -7.43 -7.99 -9.09
C HIS A 75 -6.50 -9.20 -9.33
N ALA A 76 -5.52 -9.44 -8.47
CA ALA A 76 -4.60 -10.56 -8.66
C ALA A 76 -5.30 -11.92 -8.54
N GLY A 77 -6.36 -12.02 -7.72
CA GLY A 77 -7.19 -13.22 -7.60
C GLY A 77 -7.96 -13.58 -8.87
N GLU A 78 -8.25 -12.63 -9.74
CA GLU A 78 -8.95 -12.86 -11.02
C GLU A 78 -8.06 -13.64 -12.00
N LEU A 79 -6.75 -13.40 -11.97
CA LEU A 79 -5.77 -14.08 -12.81
C LEU A 79 -5.11 -15.29 -12.14
N CYS A 80 -5.20 -15.40 -10.83
CA CYS A 80 -4.64 -16.47 -10.02
C CYS A 80 -5.59 -16.75 -8.85
N ALA A 81 -6.59 -17.62 -9.08
CA ALA A 81 -7.70 -17.88 -8.14
C ALA A 81 -7.24 -18.47 -6.80
N GLU A 82 -6.03 -19.05 -6.74
CA GLU A 82 -5.45 -19.62 -5.52
C GLU A 82 -4.97 -18.52 -4.54
N LEU A 83 -4.98 -17.24 -4.96
CA LEU A 83 -4.58 -16.13 -4.11
C LEU A 83 -5.76 -15.64 -3.26
N PRO A 84 -5.70 -15.75 -1.94
CA PRO A 84 -6.76 -15.28 -1.05
C PRO A 84 -6.68 -13.77 -0.85
N ILE A 85 -6.82 -13.00 -1.93
CA ILE A 85 -6.80 -11.54 -1.89
C ILE A 85 -8.17 -11.02 -1.47
N ARG A 86 -8.20 -10.21 -0.43
CA ARG A 86 -9.40 -9.50 0.02
C ARG A 86 -9.23 -7.99 -0.15
N PRO A 87 -10.18 -7.29 -0.76
CA PRO A 87 -10.15 -5.84 -0.82
C PRO A 87 -10.30 -5.25 0.58
N LYS A 88 -9.46 -4.28 0.91
CA LYS A 88 -9.54 -3.52 2.15
C LYS A 88 -9.60 -2.03 1.81
N LYS A 89 -10.81 -1.47 1.81
CA LYS A 89 -11.08 -0.07 1.52
C LYS A 89 -10.48 0.84 2.59
N GLY A 90 -9.99 1.99 2.19
CA GLY A 90 -9.49 3.03 3.10
C GLY A 90 -9.87 4.42 2.61
N HIS A 91 -10.28 5.28 3.54
CA HIS A 91 -10.56 6.67 3.29
C HIS A 91 -9.33 7.52 3.55
N LEU A 92 -9.17 8.55 2.76
CA LEU A 92 -8.11 9.53 2.82
C LEU A 92 -8.67 10.92 2.58
N LEU A 93 -8.03 11.94 3.17
CA LEU A 93 -8.38 13.33 3.01
C LEU A 93 -7.12 14.17 2.85
N ILE A 94 -7.21 15.26 2.10
CA ILE A 94 -6.14 16.26 2.00
C ILE A 94 -6.70 17.65 2.23
N THR A 95 -5.97 18.45 3.00
CA THR A 95 -6.34 19.86 3.26
C THR A 95 -5.90 20.77 2.12
N ASP A 96 -6.34 22.02 2.15
CA ASP A 96 -5.71 23.09 1.40
C ASP A 96 -4.30 23.38 1.98
N ARG A 97 -3.61 24.35 1.42
CA ARG A 97 -2.21 24.66 1.71
C ARG A 97 -2.06 25.51 2.96
N TYR A 98 -1.45 24.95 3.99
CA TYR A 98 -1.14 25.59 5.26
C TYR A 98 0.34 25.34 5.61
N PRO A 99 1.29 26.06 5.00
CA PRO A 99 2.72 25.82 5.21
C PRO A 99 3.10 25.95 6.68
N GLY A 100 3.91 25.01 7.17
CA GLY A 100 4.40 25.03 8.55
C GLY A 100 3.46 24.45 9.61
N THR A 101 2.22 24.10 9.27
CA THR A 101 1.26 23.50 10.20
C THR A 101 1.74 22.15 10.73
N LEU A 102 2.29 21.32 9.85
CA LEU A 102 2.80 20.01 10.21
C LEU A 102 4.22 19.84 9.63
N ARG A 103 5.19 19.49 10.48
CA ARG A 103 6.60 19.32 10.08
C ARG A 103 7.04 17.86 9.94
N HIS A 104 6.41 16.97 10.68
CA HIS A 104 6.73 15.55 10.73
C HIS A 104 5.47 14.72 10.47
N GLN A 105 5.64 13.55 9.90
CA GLN A 105 4.56 12.57 9.91
C GLN A 105 4.24 12.20 11.35
N LEU A 106 2.96 12.14 11.66
CA LEU A 106 2.43 11.65 12.92
C LEU A 106 1.59 10.41 12.66
N VAL A 107 1.80 9.40 13.48
CA VAL A 107 1.03 8.14 13.47
C VAL A 107 0.73 7.77 14.90
N GLU A 108 -0.51 7.45 15.22
CA GLU A 108 -0.84 6.97 16.57
C GLU A 108 -0.17 5.62 16.85
N LEU A 109 0.25 5.38 18.10
CA LEU A 109 0.85 4.09 18.49
C LEU A 109 -0.11 2.92 18.31
N GLY A 110 -1.42 3.13 18.53
CA GLY A 110 -2.48 2.15 18.27
C GLY A 110 -2.73 1.84 16.80
N TYR A 111 -2.04 2.50 15.88
CA TYR A 111 -2.20 2.31 14.43
C TYR A 111 -2.02 0.85 14.02
N VAL A 112 -1.03 0.17 14.59
CA VAL A 112 -0.75 -1.24 14.31
C VAL A 112 -1.91 -2.12 14.79
N SER A 113 -2.41 -1.91 16.00
CA SER A 113 -3.54 -2.68 16.55
C SER A 113 -4.81 -2.48 15.72
N SER A 114 -5.12 -1.24 15.34
CA SER A 114 -6.24 -0.92 14.43
C SER A 114 -6.05 -1.54 13.04
N ALA A 115 -4.78 -1.64 12.60
CA ALA A 115 -4.42 -2.26 11.34
C ALA A 115 -4.62 -3.78 11.34
N HIS A 116 -4.59 -4.41 12.52
CA HIS A 116 -4.74 -5.86 12.69
C HIS A 116 -6.19 -6.32 12.90
N ALA A 117 -7.17 -5.40 12.96
CA ALA A 117 -8.58 -5.79 12.95
C ALA A 117 -8.86 -6.64 11.70
N SER A 118 -9.41 -7.84 11.92
CA SER A 118 -9.67 -8.82 10.85
C SER A 118 -11.05 -8.63 10.21
N SER A 119 -11.90 -7.80 10.80
CA SER A 119 -13.27 -7.56 10.34
C SER A 119 -13.76 -6.16 10.71
N GLY A 120 -14.84 -5.72 10.08
CA GLY A 120 -15.53 -4.48 10.36
C GLY A 120 -14.80 -3.21 9.86
N THR A 121 -15.24 -2.06 10.38
CA THR A 121 -14.69 -0.75 10.03
C THR A 121 -13.86 -0.20 11.19
N SER A 122 -12.59 0.04 10.97
CA SER A 122 -11.68 0.70 11.91
C SER A 122 -11.15 2.01 11.37
N VAL A 123 -10.79 2.93 12.27
CA VAL A 123 -10.09 4.18 11.95
C VAL A 123 -8.84 4.30 12.79
N ALA A 124 -7.81 4.92 12.23
CA ALA A 124 -6.56 5.18 12.93
C ALA A 124 -5.98 6.52 12.46
N PHE A 125 -5.34 7.24 13.37
CA PHE A 125 -4.76 8.54 13.05
C PHE A 125 -3.41 8.40 12.33
N ASN A 126 -3.31 9.09 11.21
CA ASN A 126 -2.07 9.31 10.47
C ASN A 126 -2.16 10.67 9.76
N ALA A 127 -1.21 11.55 10.03
CA ALA A 127 -1.11 12.85 9.38
C ALA A 127 0.27 13.00 8.74
N GLN A 128 0.30 13.40 7.46
CA GLN A 128 1.53 13.55 6.69
C GLN A 128 1.61 14.95 6.08
N PRO A 129 2.69 15.71 6.35
CA PRO A 129 2.93 16.95 5.66
C PRO A 129 3.31 16.70 4.19
N ARG A 130 2.88 17.61 3.33
CA ARG A 130 3.32 17.69 1.94
C ARG A 130 4.24 18.89 1.76
N PRO A 131 5.24 18.82 0.86
CA PRO A 131 6.09 19.97 0.54
C PRO A 131 5.30 21.20 0.09
N THR A 132 4.09 21.00 -0.44
CA THR A 132 3.17 22.05 -0.86
C THR A 132 2.46 22.76 0.29
N GLY A 133 2.67 22.35 1.54
CA GLY A 133 1.98 22.86 2.73
C GLY A 133 0.66 22.18 3.04
N GLN A 134 0.20 21.25 2.23
CA GLN A 134 -0.99 20.46 2.49
C GLN A 134 -0.73 19.41 3.57
N VAL A 135 -1.78 19.05 4.32
CA VAL A 135 -1.75 17.93 5.26
C VAL A 135 -2.61 16.80 4.71
N PHE A 136 -2.00 15.63 4.58
CA PHE A 136 -2.67 14.41 4.17
C PHE A 136 -3.08 13.63 5.41
N LEU A 137 -4.37 13.32 5.53
CA LEU A 137 -4.96 12.64 6.68
C LEU A 137 -5.45 11.24 6.29
N GLY A 138 -5.18 10.28 7.11
CA GLY A 138 -5.63 8.89 7.04
C GLY A 138 -5.75 8.30 8.43
N SER A 139 -6.24 7.12 8.54
CA SER A 139 -6.84 6.27 7.53
C SER A 139 -7.99 5.48 8.13
N SER A 140 -8.83 4.94 7.29
CA SER A 140 -9.78 3.89 7.67
C SER A 140 -9.42 2.54 7.06
N ARG A 141 -10.08 1.50 7.54
CA ARG A 141 -10.03 0.14 7.00
C ARG A 141 -11.41 -0.46 7.08
N GLN A 142 -11.90 -0.95 5.94
CA GLN A 142 -13.14 -1.70 5.81
C GLN A 142 -12.88 -2.90 4.94
N PHE A 143 -13.32 -4.06 5.40
CA PHE A 143 -13.28 -5.29 4.62
C PHE A 143 -14.58 -5.48 3.83
N ASP A 144 -14.51 -6.36 2.84
CA ASP A 144 -15.66 -6.93 2.13
C ASP A 144 -16.54 -5.90 1.40
N THR A 145 -15.93 -4.81 0.94
CA THR A 145 -16.57 -3.83 0.06
C THR A 145 -15.66 -3.44 -1.09
N LEU A 146 -16.23 -3.34 -2.28
CA LEU A 146 -15.60 -2.80 -3.50
C LEU A 146 -16.22 -1.46 -3.91
N ASP A 147 -17.18 -0.94 -3.12
CA ASP A 147 -17.75 0.38 -3.36
C ASP A 147 -16.68 1.47 -3.17
N PRO A 148 -16.33 2.23 -4.22
CA PRO A 148 -15.32 3.28 -4.15
C PRO A 148 -15.81 4.58 -3.51
N GLN A 149 -17.07 4.66 -3.15
CA GLN A 149 -17.66 5.89 -2.62
C GLN A 149 -17.11 6.25 -1.24
N VAL A 150 -16.98 7.55 -0.99
CA VAL A 150 -16.61 8.09 0.33
C VAL A 150 -17.81 7.99 1.25
N GLU A 151 -17.65 7.29 2.37
CA GLU A 151 -18.67 7.16 3.39
C GLU A 151 -18.51 8.27 4.45
N SER A 152 -19.43 9.24 4.45
CA SER A 152 -19.39 10.38 5.37
C SER A 152 -19.28 9.98 6.85
N PRO A 153 -19.98 8.93 7.37
CA PRO A 153 -19.81 8.51 8.76
C PRO A 153 -18.40 8.01 9.07
N VAL A 154 -17.77 7.30 8.15
CA VAL A 154 -16.39 6.79 8.32
C VAL A 154 -15.40 7.95 8.29
N LEU A 155 -15.58 8.89 7.36
CA LEU A 155 -14.75 10.08 7.26
C LEU A 155 -14.86 10.94 8.53
N ALA A 156 -16.08 11.15 9.06
CA ALA A 156 -16.30 11.88 10.29
C ALA A 156 -15.63 11.22 11.51
N ARG A 157 -15.67 9.90 11.62
CA ARG A 157 -14.92 9.15 12.65
C ARG A 157 -13.40 9.35 12.52
N MET A 158 -12.89 9.30 11.30
CA MET A 158 -11.47 9.52 11.02
C MET A 158 -11.03 10.94 11.40
N LEU A 159 -11.85 11.96 11.06
CA LEU A 159 -11.56 13.34 11.41
C LEU A 159 -11.64 13.59 12.93
N ARG A 160 -12.66 13.09 13.62
CA ARG A 160 -12.72 13.16 15.08
C ARG A 160 -11.47 12.59 15.72
N ARG A 161 -11.04 11.39 15.26
CA ARG A 161 -9.80 10.78 15.75
C ARG A 161 -8.56 11.64 15.47
N ALA A 162 -8.51 12.33 14.34
CA ALA A 162 -7.41 13.22 14.01
C ALA A 162 -7.39 14.47 14.92
N LEU A 163 -8.55 15.01 15.29
CA LEU A 163 -8.68 16.17 16.19
C LEU A 163 -8.24 15.86 17.62
N ASP A 164 -8.38 14.62 18.08
CA ASP A 164 -7.84 14.20 19.38
C ASP A 164 -6.32 14.41 19.47
N TYR A 165 -5.60 14.21 18.36
CA TYR A 165 -4.15 14.37 18.29
C TYR A 165 -3.71 15.76 17.83
N LEU A 166 -4.46 16.37 16.92
CA LEU A 166 -4.15 17.67 16.29
C LEU A 166 -5.40 18.56 16.27
N PRO A 167 -5.78 19.19 17.41
CA PRO A 167 -6.94 20.06 17.48
C PRO A 167 -6.90 21.22 16.47
N GLY A 168 -5.72 21.71 16.12
CA GLY A 168 -5.53 22.75 15.11
C GLY A 168 -6.03 22.42 13.71
N LEU A 169 -6.29 21.15 13.41
CA LEU A 169 -6.90 20.74 12.14
C LEU A 169 -8.34 21.24 11.98
N ALA A 170 -9.04 21.56 13.09
CA ALA A 170 -10.41 22.06 13.04
C ALA A 170 -10.57 23.37 12.25
N GLY A 171 -9.52 24.19 12.20
CA GLY A 171 -9.50 25.45 11.44
C GLY A 171 -9.07 25.31 9.97
N LEU A 172 -8.81 24.09 9.49
CA LEU A 172 -8.32 23.88 8.13
C LEU A 172 -9.45 23.41 7.20
N ASN A 173 -9.41 23.90 5.97
CA ASN A 173 -10.31 23.43 4.92
C ASN A 173 -9.78 22.17 4.25
N ALA A 174 -10.65 21.19 4.08
CA ALA A 174 -10.38 20.01 3.25
C ALA A 174 -10.75 20.32 1.80
N ILE A 175 -9.87 19.98 0.87
CA ILE A 175 -10.13 20.17 -0.56
C ILE A 175 -10.56 18.89 -1.26
N ARG A 176 -10.23 17.71 -0.70
CA ARG A 176 -10.59 16.44 -1.29
C ARG A 176 -10.60 15.32 -0.26
N ALA A 177 -11.59 14.45 -0.38
CA ALA A 177 -11.60 13.12 0.21
C ALA A 177 -11.75 12.07 -0.90
N TRP A 178 -11.15 10.88 -0.70
CA TRP A 178 -11.27 9.75 -1.63
C TRP A 178 -11.04 8.45 -0.90
N THR A 179 -11.29 7.36 -1.61
CA THR A 179 -11.02 6.01 -1.15
C THR A 179 -10.01 5.31 -2.03
N GLY A 180 -9.47 4.22 -1.53
CA GLY A 180 -8.64 3.30 -2.29
C GLY A 180 -8.68 1.91 -1.64
N PHE A 181 -8.32 0.90 -2.41
CA PHE A 181 -8.34 -0.48 -1.96
C PHE A 181 -6.93 -1.03 -1.79
N ARG A 182 -6.69 -1.67 -0.65
CA ARG A 182 -5.48 -2.45 -0.40
C ARG A 182 -5.77 -3.90 -0.72
N ALA A 183 -4.84 -4.57 -1.37
CA ALA A 183 -4.86 -6.01 -1.55
C ALA A 183 -4.43 -6.66 -0.23
N ALA A 184 -5.39 -7.05 0.60
CA ALA A 184 -5.12 -7.71 1.85
C ALA A 184 -5.01 -9.23 1.65
N THR A 185 -4.09 -9.86 2.39
CA THR A 185 -4.03 -11.31 2.53
C THR A 185 -4.45 -11.68 3.95
N PRO A 186 -5.07 -12.86 4.20
CA PRO A 186 -5.51 -13.29 5.53
C PRO A 186 -4.38 -13.29 6.55
N GLU A 187 -3.20 -13.70 6.11
CA GLU A 187 -1.99 -13.69 6.90
C GLU A 187 -1.00 -12.69 6.30
N ARG A 188 -0.59 -11.73 7.07
CA ARG A 188 0.52 -10.86 6.69
C ARG A 188 1.82 -11.63 6.84
N PRO A 189 2.73 -11.58 5.93
CA PRO A 189 3.25 -10.51 5.11
C PRO A 189 2.89 -10.60 3.63
N ALA A 190 3.26 -9.53 2.90
CA ALA A 190 3.16 -9.43 1.46
C ALA A 190 3.71 -10.65 0.72
N ALA A 191 3.05 -11.01 -0.37
CA ALA A 191 3.44 -12.12 -1.20
C ALA A 191 4.34 -11.66 -2.37
N ALA A 192 5.54 -12.22 -2.46
CA ALA A 192 6.48 -11.91 -3.52
C ALA A 192 7.28 -13.15 -3.91
N TRP A 193 6.76 -14.01 -4.82
CA TRP A 193 7.35 -15.31 -5.19
C TRP A 193 6.73 -15.94 -6.43
N ARG A 194 7.17 -17.17 -6.71
CA ARG A 194 6.61 -18.02 -7.77
C ARG A 194 5.20 -18.49 -7.40
N ALA A 195 4.28 -18.48 -8.36
CA ALA A 195 2.95 -19.02 -8.17
C ALA A 195 3.01 -20.55 -7.97
N PRO A 196 2.38 -21.11 -6.90
CA PRO A 196 2.38 -22.55 -6.67
C PRO A 196 1.63 -23.28 -7.78
N GLY A 197 2.11 -24.48 -8.13
CA GLY A 197 1.43 -25.33 -9.11
C GLY A 197 1.39 -24.77 -10.54
N ARG A 198 1.89 -23.56 -10.77
CA ARG A 198 1.93 -22.91 -12.08
C ARG A 198 3.34 -22.90 -12.67
N SER A 199 3.46 -22.42 -13.90
CA SER A 199 4.72 -22.31 -14.60
C SER A 199 5.82 -21.66 -13.76
N ARG A 200 7.06 -22.16 -13.91
CA ARG A 200 8.26 -21.63 -13.25
C ARG A 200 8.56 -20.16 -13.57
N VAL A 201 7.84 -19.57 -14.51
CA VAL A 201 8.02 -18.19 -14.98
C VAL A 201 7.05 -17.19 -14.36
N LEU A 202 5.99 -17.62 -13.64
CA LEU A 202 5.01 -16.74 -13.02
C LEU A 202 5.42 -16.33 -11.61
N TRP A 203 5.55 -15.03 -11.42
CA TRP A 203 5.90 -14.37 -10.16
C TRP A 203 4.73 -13.54 -9.65
N LEU A 204 4.61 -13.46 -8.35
CA LEU A 204 3.57 -12.67 -7.68
C LEU A 204 4.22 -11.53 -6.91
N ALA A 205 3.64 -10.33 -6.98
CA ALA A 205 4.00 -9.16 -6.19
C ALA A 205 2.71 -8.52 -5.64
N VAL A 206 2.09 -9.17 -4.64
CA VAL A 206 0.76 -8.89 -4.12
C VAL A 206 0.72 -8.88 -2.59
N GLY A 207 -0.38 -8.42 -1.99
CA GLY A 207 -0.55 -8.41 -0.53
C GLY A 207 0.27 -7.32 0.19
N HIS A 208 0.80 -6.34 -0.52
CA HIS A 208 1.60 -5.24 0.04
C HIS A 208 0.68 -4.17 0.65
N GLU A 209 0.04 -4.45 1.78
CA GLU A 209 -0.86 -3.50 2.44
C GLU A 209 -0.16 -2.22 2.90
N GLY A 210 0.18 -2.12 4.19
CA GLY A 210 0.91 -1.01 4.78
C GLY A 210 2.41 -1.07 4.49
N PRO A 211 3.06 -2.24 4.75
CA PRO A 211 4.51 -2.42 4.56
C PRO A 211 4.99 -2.34 3.10
N GLY A 212 4.09 -2.33 2.13
CA GLY A 212 4.46 -2.12 0.73
C GLY A 212 5.15 -0.78 0.46
N ARG A 213 5.18 0.09 1.47
CA ARG A 213 5.93 1.36 1.47
C ARG A 213 7.26 1.27 2.21
N GLU A 214 7.50 0.19 2.95
CA GLU A 214 8.83 -0.04 3.52
C GLU A 214 9.82 -0.29 2.39
N PRO A 215 11.08 0.12 2.58
CA PRO A 215 12.05 0.05 1.50
C PRO A 215 12.13 -1.37 0.96
N PRO A 216 12.26 -1.56 -0.34
CA PRO A 216 12.16 -2.84 -1.04
C PRO A 216 13.31 -3.82 -0.73
N ARG A 217 13.88 -3.73 0.46
CA ARG A 217 14.99 -4.60 0.88
C ARG A 217 14.54 -6.03 1.18
N GLY A 218 13.26 -6.23 1.54
CA GLY A 218 12.68 -7.54 1.79
C GLY A 218 12.01 -8.14 0.54
N PRO A 219 10.80 -7.69 0.18
CA PRO A 219 10.01 -8.34 -0.87
C PRO A 219 10.63 -8.26 -2.27
N ALA A 220 11.17 -7.09 -2.67
CA ALA A 220 11.76 -6.95 -4.00
C ALA A 220 13.02 -7.80 -4.20
N ARG A 221 13.78 -8.10 -3.14
CA ARG A 221 14.89 -9.05 -3.21
C ARG A 221 14.44 -10.50 -3.23
N ALA A 222 13.31 -10.82 -2.62
CA ALA A 222 12.72 -12.15 -2.70
C ALA A 222 12.17 -12.45 -4.10
N CYS A 223 11.67 -11.42 -4.82
CA CYS A 223 11.17 -11.53 -6.19
C CYS A 223 12.25 -11.57 -7.26
N SER A 224 13.50 -11.27 -6.94
CA SER A 224 14.57 -11.31 -7.95
C SER A 224 14.79 -12.74 -8.45
N PRO A 225 14.87 -12.96 -9.78
CA PRO A 225 15.18 -14.28 -10.33
C PRO A 225 16.46 -14.87 -9.72
N PRO A 226 16.57 -16.20 -9.59
CA PRO A 226 17.76 -16.86 -9.01
C PRO A 226 19.08 -16.45 -9.66
N SER A 227 19.08 -16.13 -10.95
CA SER A 227 20.23 -15.65 -11.72
C SER A 227 20.75 -14.29 -11.24
N TYR A 228 19.89 -13.46 -10.63
CA TYR A 228 20.27 -12.12 -10.18
C TYR A 228 20.60 -12.04 -8.66
N SER A 229 20.17 -13.00 -7.86
CA SER A 229 20.23 -12.92 -6.39
C SER A 229 20.97 -14.05 -5.69
N ALA A 230 21.55 -15.01 -6.40
CA ALA A 230 22.16 -16.22 -5.82
C ALA A 230 23.23 -15.93 -4.74
N LYS A 231 23.84 -14.74 -4.73
CA LYS A 231 24.90 -14.39 -3.76
C LYS A 231 24.46 -13.52 -2.56
N ARG A 232 23.19 -13.09 -2.43
CA ARG A 232 22.77 -12.14 -1.37
C ARG A 232 21.36 -12.34 -0.82
N ARG A 233 20.90 -13.57 -0.57
CA ARG A 233 19.71 -13.78 0.25
C ARG A 233 20.06 -13.51 1.72
N ARG A 234 19.78 -12.28 2.21
CA ARG A 234 19.95 -11.90 3.62
C ARG A 234 18.66 -12.03 4.43
N LEU A 235 17.55 -12.41 3.80
CA LEU A 235 16.24 -12.54 4.45
C LEU A 235 15.70 -13.94 4.24
N ASP A 236 15.16 -14.51 5.30
CA ASP A 236 14.34 -15.70 5.22
C ASP A 236 13.10 -15.40 4.36
N ALA A 237 12.90 -16.16 3.31
CA ALA A 237 11.76 -16.02 2.41
C ALA A 237 10.54 -16.85 2.88
N THR A 238 10.73 -17.75 3.84
CA THR A 238 9.69 -18.71 4.30
C THR A 238 8.39 -18.01 4.71
N PRO A 239 8.41 -16.92 5.52
CA PRO A 239 7.19 -16.22 5.89
C PRO A 239 6.42 -15.60 4.71
N TYR A 240 7.07 -15.52 3.55
CA TYR A 240 6.51 -14.89 2.36
C TYR A 240 6.09 -15.91 1.28
N LEU A 241 6.20 -17.21 1.55
CA LEU A 241 5.86 -18.24 0.58
C LEU A 241 4.35 -18.54 0.57
N PRO A 242 3.74 -18.81 -0.62
CA PRO A 242 2.31 -19.06 -0.75
C PRO A 242 1.87 -20.39 -0.13
N GLN A 243 2.77 -21.35 0.03
CA GLN A 243 2.48 -22.65 0.62
C GLN A 243 1.78 -22.54 1.99
N ARG A 244 1.98 -21.43 2.69
CA ARG A 244 1.28 -21.12 3.95
C ARG A 244 -0.25 -20.98 3.83
N PHE A 245 -0.77 -20.80 2.60
CA PHE A 245 -2.22 -20.70 2.34
C PHE A 245 -2.80 -22.02 1.83
N LEU A 246 -1.98 -23.01 1.60
CA LEU A 246 -2.37 -24.30 1.00
C LEU A 246 -2.44 -25.44 2.03
N SER A 247 -2.22 -25.13 3.31
CA SER A 247 -2.32 -26.08 4.44
C SER A 247 -3.69 -26.02 5.11
#